data_19343f4c7c56904d9e5598a6e5887492
#
_entry.id   19343f4c7c56904d9e5598a6e5887492
#
_cell.length_a   1.000
_cell.length_b   1.000
_cell.length_c   1.000
_cell.angle_alpha   90.00
_cell.angle_beta   90.00
_cell.angle_gamma   90.00
#
_symmetry.space_group_name_H-M   'P 1'
#
loop_
_entity.id
_entity.type
_entity.pdbx_description
1 polymer ?
#
loop_
_entity_poly.entity_id
_entity_poly.type
_entity_poly.pdbx_seq_one_letter_code
_entity_poly.pdbx_strand_id
1 'polypeptide(L)'
;VSAAVKEFFGSSQLSQFMDQNNPLSEVTHKRRVSALGPGGLTRERAGFEVRDVHPTHYGRVCPIETPEGPNIGLINSLATYARTNDYGFLESPYRKVVNGQVTDDVEFLSAINEAEHVIAQASAAVDSKNRFVDDLIAVRHMNEFTVMPPEKVDYMDVSPKQVVSVAAALIPFLEHDDANRALMGSNMQRQAVPTLKCEKPLVGTGMERYVAADSGVCVVARRDGVIDSVDASRIVVRVNDKDVGRDEAPVDIYNLTKYTRSNQNTCINQRPIVKQGDVVARGD
;
A
#
# COMPACT_ATOMS: atom_id res chain seq x y z
N VAL A 1 -1.16 30.35 10.85
CA VAL A 1 -1.12 29.04 10.16
C VAL A 1 0.25 28.38 10.37
N SER A 2 1.37 29.02 9.99
CA SER A 2 2.73 28.44 10.09
C SER A 2 3.13 28.00 11.50
N ALA A 3 2.73 28.75 12.54
CA ALA A 3 3.01 28.40 13.95
C ALA A 3 2.27 27.10 14.35
N ALA A 4 1.00 26.96 14.00
CA ALA A 4 0.21 25.77 14.31
C ALA A 4 0.74 24.51 13.60
N VAL A 5 1.17 24.66 12.34
CA VAL A 5 1.80 23.54 11.60
C VAL A 5 3.13 23.12 12.24
N LYS A 6 3.98 24.08 12.61
CA LYS A 6 5.24 23.79 13.30
C LYS A 6 5.02 23.13 14.67
N GLU A 7 4.02 23.57 15.43
CA GLU A 7 3.66 22.99 16.72
C GLU A 7 3.19 21.53 16.55
N PHE A 8 2.34 21.26 15.55
CA PHE A 8 1.90 19.89 15.26
C PHE A 8 3.09 18.97 14.97
N PHE A 9 3.98 19.34 14.05
CA PHE A 9 5.13 18.50 13.70
C PHE A 9 6.19 18.41 14.79
N GLY A 10 6.25 19.36 15.72
CA GLY A 10 7.23 19.39 16.80
C GLY A 10 6.80 18.70 18.09
N SER A 11 5.50 18.70 18.40
CA SER A 11 4.99 18.25 19.71
C SER A 11 3.85 17.24 19.68
N SER A 12 3.25 16.95 18.51
CA SER A 12 2.17 15.97 18.40
C SER A 12 2.66 14.54 18.62
N GLN A 13 1.87 13.75 19.36
CA GLN A 13 2.12 12.31 19.52
C GLN A 13 2.05 11.53 18.18
N LEU A 14 1.31 12.04 17.20
CA LEU A 14 1.16 11.42 15.87
C LEU A 14 2.32 11.76 14.93
N SER A 15 3.09 12.80 15.22
CA SER A 15 4.32 13.13 14.51
C SER A 15 5.47 12.34 15.14
N GLN A 16 5.99 11.35 14.42
CA GLN A 16 6.98 10.40 14.91
C GLN A 16 8.24 10.39 14.06
N PHE A 17 9.32 9.94 14.65
CA PHE A 17 10.55 9.66 13.92
C PHE A 17 10.30 8.51 12.93
N MET A 18 10.56 8.75 11.63
CA MET A 18 10.27 7.76 10.58
C MET A 18 11.20 6.55 10.70
N ASP A 19 10.62 5.36 10.63
CA ASP A 19 11.37 4.12 10.49
C ASP A 19 12.02 4.06 9.10
N GLN A 20 13.33 4.06 9.04
CA GLN A 20 14.14 4.07 7.81
C GLN A 20 15.12 2.89 7.71
N ASN A 21 14.77 1.73 8.24
CA ASN A 21 15.61 0.53 8.10
C ASN A 21 15.70 0.07 6.64
N ASN A 22 14.54 0.04 5.96
CA ASN A 22 14.38 -0.39 4.58
C ASN A 22 13.18 0.31 3.94
N PRO A 23 12.98 0.22 2.61
CA PRO A 23 11.85 0.83 1.94
C PRO A 23 10.48 0.41 2.50
N LEU A 24 10.33 -0.86 2.88
CA LEU A 24 9.08 -1.37 3.45
C LEU A 24 8.75 -0.71 4.79
N SER A 25 9.74 -0.49 5.66
CA SER A 25 9.52 0.15 6.96
C SER A 25 9.01 1.59 6.81
N GLU A 26 9.48 2.32 5.81
CA GLU A 26 9.00 3.67 5.50
C GLU A 26 7.55 3.67 5.04
N VAL A 27 7.20 2.80 4.08
CA VAL A 27 5.83 2.68 3.56
C VAL A 27 4.85 2.29 4.65
N THR A 28 5.18 1.27 5.43
CA THR A 28 4.29 0.78 6.50
C THR A 28 4.13 1.80 7.62
N HIS A 29 5.17 2.57 7.95
CA HIS A 29 5.07 3.64 8.94
C HIS A 29 4.11 4.75 8.48
N LYS A 30 4.17 5.16 7.21
CA LYS A 30 3.29 6.18 6.63
C LYS A 30 1.83 5.73 6.52
N ARG A 31 1.58 4.43 6.45
CA ARG A 31 0.24 3.82 6.32
C ARG A 31 -0.32 3.31 7.65
N ARG A 32 0.26 3.69 8.77
CA ARG A 32 -0.17 3.26 10.10
C ARG A 32 -1.41 4.02 10.56
N VAL A 33 -2.34 3.28 11.18
CA VAL A 33 -3.55 3.81 11.80
C VAL A 33 -3.49 3.52 13.31
N SER A 34 -3.56 4.56 14.12
CA SER A 34 -3.49 4.44 15.58
C SER A 34 -4.82 4.85 16.22
N ALA A 35 -5.28 4.05 17.17
CA ALA A 35 -6.40 4.40 18.04
C ALA A 35 -5.99 5.29 19.23
N LEU A 36 -4.67 5.50 19.42
CA LEU A 36 -4.09 6.31 20.49
C LEU A 36 -3.95 7.76 20.02
N GLY A 37 -3.74 8.66 21.00
CA GLY A 37 -3.44 10.06 20.73
C GLY A 37 -4.57 11.01 21.14
N PRO A 38 -4.48 12.30 20.75
CA PRO A 38 -5.48 13.31 21.10
C PRO A 38 -6.87 12.93 20.56
N GLY A 39 -7.86 12.86 21.46
CA GLY A 39 -9.23 12.43 21.12
C GLY A 39 -9.42 10.93 20.97
N GLY A 40 -8.37 10.12 21.14
CA GLY A 40 -8.40 8.67 21.06
C GLY A 40 -8.42 7.97 22.42
N LEU A 41 -8.09 6.67 22.38
CA LEU A 41 -8.04 5.81 23.56
C LEU A 41 -6.68 5.92 24.28
N THR A 42 -6.66 5.51 25.55
CA THR A 42 -5.44 5.20 26.29
C THR A 42 -5.27 3.69 26.42
N ARG A 43 -4.03 3.21 26.54
CA ARG A 43 -3.74 1.76 26.63
C ARG A 43 -4.49 1.08 27.76
N GLU A 44 -4.60 1.74 28.91
CA GLU A 44 -5.24 1.22 30.13
C GLU A 44 -6.76 1.13 29.97
N ARG A 45 -7.36 2.00 29.15
CA ARG A 45 -8.81 2.06 28.93
C ARG A 45 -9.28 1.20 27.77
N ALA A 46 -8.36 0.67 26.97
CA ALA A 46 -8.68 -0.15 25.82
C ALA A 46 -9.01 -1.58 26.27
N GLY A 47 -10.27 -1.97 26.16
CA GLY A 47 -10.74 -3.34 26.35
C GLY A 47 -10.47 -4.24 25.14
N PHE A 48 -10.91 -5.48 25.20
CA PHE A 48 -10.79 -6.44 24.10
C PHE A 48 -11.59 -6.03 22.87
N GLU A 49 -12.77 -5.45 23.03
CA GLU A 49 -13.68 -5.08 21.93
C GLU A 49 -13.04 -4.15 20.91
N VAL A 50 -12.25 -3.16 21.37
CA VAL A 50 -11.59 -2.20 20.48
C VAL A 50 -10.32 -2.75 19.83
N ARG A 51 -9.82 -3.89 20.31
CA ARG A 51 -8.62 -4.58 19.79
C ARG A 51 -8.95 -5.69 18.83
N ASP A 52 -10.21 -6.14 18.80
CA ASP A 52 -10.66 -7.22 17.93
C ASP A 52 -10.82 -6.76 16.48
N VAL A 53 -10.78 -7.74 15.57
CA VAL A 53 -11.03 -7.51 14.15
C VAL A 53 -12.55 -7.47 13.92
N HIS A 54 -13.03 -6.36 13.36
CA HIS A 54 -14.42 -6.19 13.00
C HIS A 54 -14.66 -6.51 11.51
N PRO A 55 -15.81 -7.05 11.10
CA PRO A 55 -16.10 -7.32 9.69
C PRO A 55 -15.94 -6.12 8.75
N THR A 56 -16.18 -4.89 9.25
CA THR A 56 -15.97 -3.65 8.49
C THR A 56 -14.50 -3.33 8.20
N HIS A 57 -13.56 -4.03 8.81
CA HIS A 57 -12.13 -3.93 8.50
C HIS A 57 -11.75 -4.53 7.15
N TYR A 58 -12.62 -5.36 6.57
CA TYR A 58 -12.37 -6.00 5.28
C TYR A 58 -12.03 -4.98 4.19
N GLY A 59 -10.86 -5.14 3.59
CA GLY A 59 -10.37 -4.24 2.55
C GLY A 59 -9.94 -2.85 3.01
N ARG A 60 -10.00 -2.53 4.32
CA ARG A 60 -9.67 -1.22 4.90
C ARG A 60 -8.51 -1.28 5.88
N VAL A 61 -8.57 -2.19 6.81
CA VAL A 61 -7.54 -2.39 7.84
C VAL A 61 -7.07 -3.83 7.80
N CYS A 62 -5.76 -4.03 7.78
CA CYS A 62 -5.18 -5.37 7.77
C CYS A 62 -5.49 -6.11 9.07
N PRO A 63 -6.01 -7.33 9.02
CA PRO A 63 -6.29 -8.13 10.21
C PRO A 63 -5.05 -8.77 10.84
N ILE A 64 -3.92 -8.77 10.16
CA ILE A 64 -2.69 -9.48 10.54
C ILE A 64 -1.66 -8.51 11.10
N GLU A 65 -1.38 -7.39 10.43
CA GLU A 65 -0.31 -6.48 10.80
C GLU A 65 -0.70 -5.58 11.98
N THR A 66 -0.23 -5.92 13.17
CA THR A 66 -0.37 -5.15 14.39
C THR A 66 0.86 -5.39 15.27
N PRO A 67 1.27 -4.46 16.15
CA PRO A 67 2.34 -4.72 17.11
C PRO A 67 2.01 -5.87 18.05
N GLU A 68 3.05 -6.53 18.55
CA GLU A 68 2.96 -7.45 19.68
C GLU A 68 3.05 -6.68 21.00
N GLY A 69 2.33 -7.13 22.02
CA GLY A 69 2.37 -6.55 23.35
C GLY A 69 1.22 -5.57 23.65
N PRO A 70 1.45 -4.50 24.47
CA PRO A 70 0.38 -3.65 25.00
C PRO A 70 -0.44 -2.91 23.94
N ASN A 71 0.12 -2.69 22.78
CA ASN A 71 -0.50 -1.93 21.69
C ASN A 71 -1.20 -2.84 20.66
N ILE A 72 -1.30 -4.13 20.92
CA ILE A 72 -1.98 -5.06 20.01
C ILE A 72 -3.41 -4.61 19.71
N GLY A 73 -3.78 -4.58 18.44
CA GLY A 73 -5.11 -4.15 17.98
C GLY A 73 -5.38 -2.65 18.08
N LEU A 74 -4.53 -1.85 18.74
CA LEU A 74 -4.65 -0.39 18.85
C LEU A 74 -3.89 0.35 17.75
N ILE A 75 -2.81 -0.25 17.26
CA ILE A 75 -2.02 0.27 16.16
C ILE A 75 -2.13 -0.73 15.01
N ASN A 76 -2.77 -0.31 13.93
CA ASN A 76 -3.03 -1.15 12.76
C ASN A 76 -2.42 -0.52 11.51
N SER A 77 -2.45 -1.25 10.41
CA SER A 77 -2.02 -0.76 9.10
C SER A 77 -3.18 -0.76 8.11
N LEU A 78 -3.20 0.24 7.23
CA LEU A 78 -4.16 0.27 6.12
C LEU A 78 -3.97 -0.92 5.20
N ALA A 79 -5.05 -1.49 4.71
CA ALA A 79 -5.02 -2.48 3.65
C ALA A 79 -4.43 -1.88 2.36
N THR A 80 -3.93 -2.73 1.48
CA THR A 80 -3.13 -2.32 0.31
C THR A 80 -3.80 -1.27 -0.56
N TYR A 81 -5.10 -1.40 -0.83
CA TYR A 81 -5.86 -0.48 -1.70
C TYR A 81 -6.77 0.48 -0.94
N ALA A 82 -6.75 0.46 0.39
CA ALA A 82 -7.57 1.35 1.21
C ALA A 82 -7.13 2.81 1.08
N ARG A 83 -8.09 3.69 1.02
CA ARG A 83 -7.88 5.13 1.05
C ARG A 83 -8.87 5.81 2.00
N THR A 84 -8.60 7.05 2.36
CA THR A 84 -9.53 7.91 3.08
C THR A 84 -10.32 8.79 2.11
N ASN A 85 -11.61 8.97 2.37
CA ASN A 85 -12.42 9.96 1.65
C ASN A 85 -12.26 11.37 2.26
N ASP A 86 -12.94 12.37 1.68
CA ASP A 86 -12.87 13.75 2.14
C ASP A 86 -13.39 13.97 3.56
N TYR A 87 -14.18 13.05 4.09
CA TYR A 87 -14.72 13.05 5.45
C TYR A 87 -13.87 12.26 6.44
N GLY A 88 -12.80 11.60 5.99
CA GLY A 88 -11.90 10.78 6.80
C GLY A 88 -12.34 9.33 7.00
N PHE A 89 -13.40 8.86 6.32
CA PHE A 89 -13.78 7.45 6.33
C PHE A 89 -12.90 6.62 5.41
N LEU A 90 -12.62 5.38 5.81
CA LEU A 90 -11.87 4.44 4.99
C LEU A 90 -12.77 3.83 3.91
N GLU A 91 -12.26 3.82 2.70
CA GLU A 91 -12.91 3.25 1.52
C GLU A 91 -12.04 2.16 0.90
N SER A 92 -12.71 1.19 0.30
CA SER A 92 -12.08 0.08 -0.43
C SER A 92 -12.59 0.03 -1.86
N PRO A 93 -11.74 -0.32 -2.85
CA PRO A 93 -12.16 -0.40 -4.25
C PRO A 93 -12.85 -1.72 -4.55
N TYR A 94 -13.88 -1.66 -5.37
CA TYR A 94 -14.62 -2.82 -5.89
C TYR A 94 -14.91 -2.63 -7.37
N ARG A 95 -14.88 -3.72 -8.12
CA ARG A 95 -15.25 -3.75 -9.54
C ARG A 95 -16.77 -3.92 -9.65
N LYS A 96 -17.41 -3.09 -10.47
CA LYS A 96 -18.86 -3.15 -10.70
C LYS A 96 -19.23 -4.37 -11.53
N VAL A 97 -20.29 -5.03 -11.15
CA VAL A 97 -20.88 -6.17 -11.87
C VAL A 97 -22.23 -5.77 -12.44
N VAL A 98 -22.46 -6.05 -13.70
CA VAL A 98 -23.72 -5.80 -14.39
C VAL A 98 -24.22 -7.09 -15.03
N ASN A 99 -25.37 -7.59 -14.60
CA ASN A 99 -25.98 -8.82 -15.11
C ASN A 99 -25.01 -10.02 -15.16
N GLY A 100 -24.25 -10.24 -14.08
CA GLY A 100 -23.31 -11.34 -13.99
C GLY A 100 -22.02 -11.15 -14.82
N GLN A 101 -21.78 -9.95 -15.34
CA GLN A 101 -20.54 -9.59 -16.03
C GLN A 101 -19.76 -8.55 -15.22
N VAL A 102 -18.51 -8.84 -14.93
CA VAL A 102 -17.58 -7.94 -14.23
C VAL A 102 -17.08 -6.88 -15.21
N THR A 103 -17.24 -5.61 -14.83
CA THR A 103 -16.75 -4.47 -15.62
C THR A 103 -15.35 -4.04 -15.15
N ASP A 104 -14.70 -3.18 -15.93
CA ASP A 104 -13.44 -2.55 -15.53
C ASP A 104 -13.63 -1.28 -14.70
N ASP A 105 -14.89 -0.88 -14.47
CA ASP A 105 -15.22 0.25 -13.62
C ASP A 105 -14.97 -0.09 -12.16
N VAL A 106 -14.18 0.74 -11.49
CA VAL A 106 -13.84 0.59 -10.07
C VAL A 106 -14.48 1.72 -9.29
N GLU A 107 -15.29 1.33 -8.32
CA GLU A 107 -15.91 2.27 -7.36
C GLU A 107 -15.32 2.05 -5.96
N PHE A 108 -15.15 3.15 -5.23
CA PHE A 108 -14.69 3.09 -3.83
C PHE A 108 -15.89 3.18 -2.91
N LEU A 109 -16.06 2.17 -2.07
CA LEU A 109 -17.18 2.08 -1.14
C LEU A 109 -16.68 2.22 0.31
N SER A 110 -17.41 3.02 1.10
CA SER A 110 -17.28 3.02 2.55
C SER A 110 -17.95 1.79 3.16
N ALA A 111 -17.67 1.48 4.43
CA ALA A 111 -18.27 0.32 5.09
C ALA A 111 -19.81 0.40 5.17
N ILE A 112 -20.37 1.60 5.25
CA ILE A 112 -21.81 1.82 5.30
C ILE A 112 -22.45 1.46 3.95
N ASN A 113 -21.92 2.01 2.86
CA ASN A 113 -22.43 1.77 1.51
C ASN A 113 -22.23 0.31 1.09
N GLU A 114 -21.11 -0.29 1.51
CA GLU A 114 -20.79 -1.68 1.21
C GLU A 114 -21.80 -2.68 1.79
N ALA A 115 -22.34 -2.41 2.98
CA ALA A 115 -23.27 -3.31 3.65
C ALA A 115 -24.57 -3.56 2.86
N GLU A 116 -24.96 -2.63 1.99
CA GLU A 116 -26.19 -2.73 1.18
C GLU A 116 -26.01 -3.60 -0.08
N HIS A 117 -24.77 -3.90 -0.45
CA HIS A 117 -24.43 -4.56 -1.72
C HIS A 117 -23.97 -6.01 -1.52
N VAL A 118 -24.15 -6.79 -2.59
CA VAL A 118 -23.67 -8.18 -2.68
C VAL A 118 -22.33 -8.16 -3.42
N ILE A 119 -21.25 -8.59 -2.73
CA ILE A 119 -19.89 -8.49 -3.22
C ILE A 119 -19.29 -9.88 -3.38
N ALA A 120 -18.89 -10.23 -4.60
CA ALA A 120 -18.20 -11.48 -4.90
C ALA A 120 -16.72 -11.41 -4.48
N GLN A 121 -16.18 -12.54 -4.08
CA GLN A 121 -14.76 -12.65 -3.77
C GLN A 121 -13.90 -12.60 -5.04
N ALA A 122 -12.66 -12.11 -4.91
CA ALA A 122 -11.71 -12.02 -6.01
C ALA A 122 -11.31 -13.39 -6.62
N SER A 123 -11.52 -14.49 -5.88
CA SER A 123 -11.26 -15.86 -6.32
C SER A 123 -12.35 -16.46 -7.21
N ALA A 124 -13.49 -15.78 -7.37
CA ALA A 124 -14.57 -16.27 -8.22
C ALA A 124 -14.10 -16.43 -9.68
N ALA A 125 -14.40 -17.56 -10.27
CA ALA A 125 -13.99 -17.87 -11.63
C ALA A 125 -14.76 -17.02 -12.64
N VAL A 126 -14.02 -16.35 -13.54
CA VAL A 126 -14.58 -15.56 -14.66
C VAL A 126 -14.04 -16.07 -15.99
N ASP A 127 -14.85 -16.02 -17.02
CA ASP A 127 -14.46 -16.39 -18.38
C ASP A 127 -13.67 -15.27 -19.09
N SER A 128 -13.26 -15.51 -20.33
CA SER A 128 -12.56 -14.52 -21.16
C SER A 128 -13.40 -13.27 -21.51
N LYS A 129 -14.71 -13.31 -21.25
CA LYS A 129 -15.64 -12.18 -21.42
C LYS A 129 -16.01 -11.53 -20.09
N ASN A 130 -15.26 -11.82 -19.02
CA ASN A 130 -15.50 -11.34 -17.66
C ASN A 130 -16.89 -11.73 -17.10
N ARG A 131 -17.45 -12.88 -17.50
CA ARG A 131 -18.68 -13.42 -16.91
C ARG A 131 -18.34 -14.50 -15.90
N PHE A 132 -19.11 -14.58 -14.85
CA PHE A 132 -18.98 -15.66 -13.87
C PHE A 132 -19.29 -17.01 -14.53
N VAL A 133 -18.46 -18.00 -14.21
CA VAL A 133 -18.59 -19.37 -14.76
C VAL A 133 -19.50 -20.22 -13.91
N ASP A 134 -19.44 -20.03 -12.58
CA ASP A 134 -20.18 -20.85 -11.61
C ASP A 134 -21.62 -20.35 -11.46
N ASP A 135 -22.56 -21.30 -11.30
CA ASP A 135 -23.99 -21.03 -11.04
C ASP A 135 -24.23 -20.43 -9.65
N LEU A 136 -23.33 -20.73 -8.71
CA LEU A 136 -23.37 -20.21 -7.34
C LEU A 136 -21.97 -19.68 -6.95
N ILE A 137 -21.95 -18.43 -6.52
CA ILE A 137 -20.71 -17.68 -6.21
C ILE A 137 -20.67 -17.41 -4.71
N ALA A 138 -19.50 -17.57 -4.11
CA ALA A 138 -19.23 -17.12 -2.76
C ALA A 138 -19.23 -15.59 -2.70
N VAL A 139 -20.12 -15.02 -1.91
CA VAL A 139 -20.31 -13.59 -1.77
C VAL A 139 -20.33 -13.18 -0.32
N ARG A 140 -20.11 -11.89 -0.10
CA ARG A 140 -20.27 -11.22 1.19
C ARG A 140 -21.43 -10.23 1.09
N HIS A 141 -22.37 -10.36 2.00
CA HIS A 141 -23.55 -9.49 2.11
C HIS A 141 -23.89 -9.26 3.58
N MET A 142 -24.15 -8.02 3.97
CA MET A 142 -24.41 -7.63 5.37
C MET A 142 -23.41 -8.19 6.38
N ASN A 143 -22.11 -8.18 6.03
CA ASN A 143 -20.99 -8.74 6.81
C ASN A 143 -21.01 -10.26 7.01
N GLU A 144 -21.86 -10.99 6.29
CA GLU A 144 -21.90 -12.46 6.32
C GLU A 144 -21.44 -13.04 4.99
N PHE A 145 -20.78 -14.21 5.07
CA PHE A 145 -20.41 -14.97 3.88
C PHE A 145 -21.53 -15.94 3.53
N THR A 146 -22.00 -15.84 2.28
CA THR A 146 -23.07 -16.66 1.75
C THR A 146 -22.79 -17.03 0.30
N VAL A 147 -23.68 -17.80 -0.31
CA VAL A 147 -23.60 -18.19 -1.72
C VAL A 147 -24.82 -17.67 -2.45
N MET A 148 -24.59 -16.98 -3.57
CA MET A 148 -25.68 -16.40 -4.38
C MET A 148 -25.46 -16.64 -5.88
N PRO A 149 -26.52 -16.59 -6.69
CA PRO A 149 -26.41 -16.65 -8.14
C PRO A 149 -25.75 -15.37 -8.70
N PRO A 150 -25.07 -15.46 -9.87
CA PRO A 150 -24.35 -14.34 -10.50
C PRO A 150 -25.19 -13.09 -10.75
N GLU A 151 -26.47 -13.26 -11.00
CA GLU A 151 -27.41 -12.16 -11.32
C GLU A 151 -27.66 -11.21 -10.15
N LYS A 152 -27.42 -11.67 -8.91
CA LYS A 152 -27.60 -10.88 -7.69
C LYS A 152 -26.33 -10.19 -7.21
N VAL A 153 -25.22 -10.39 -7.90
CA VAL A 153 -23.92 -9.81 -7.52
C VAL A 153 -23.82 -8.40 -8.05
N ASP A 154 -23.58 -7.42 -7.17
CA ASP A 154 -23.44 -6.01 -7.51
C ASP A 154 -21.98 -5.62 -7.78
N TYR A 155 -21.06 -6.16 -6.98
CA TYR A 155 -19.63 -5.87 -7.05
C TYR A 155 -18.79 -7.11 -6.88
N MET A 156 -17.52 -6.99 -7.26
CA MET A 156 -16.48 -8.00 -7.07
C MET A 156 -15.23 -7.36 -6.48
N ASP A 157 -14.53 -8.06 -5.59
CA ASP A 157 -13.23 -7.65 -5.09
C ASP A 157 -12.22 -7.48 -6.24
N VAL A 158 -11.37 -6.46 -6.14
CA VAL A 158 -10.35 -6.18 -7.18
C VAL A 158 -9.25 -7.24 -7.16
N SER A 159 -8.79 -7.62 -5.97
CA SER A 159 -7.69 -8.58 -5.80
C SER A 159 -7.74 -9.20 -4.40
N PRO A 160 -7.23 -10.43 -4.22
CA PRO A 160 -7.06 -11.03 -2.89
C PRO A 160 -6.14 -10.20 -1.96
N LYS A 161 -5.20 -9.45 -2.51
CA LYS A 161 -4.29 -8.55 -1.76
C LYS A 161 -5.01 -7.38 -1.09
N GLN A 162 -6.25 -7.12 -1.47
CA GLN A 162 -7.09 -6.06 -0.94
C GLN A 162 -7.32 -6.17 0.57
N VAL A 163 -7.31 -7.37 1.11
CA VAL A 163 -7.63 -7.64 2.52
C VAL A 163 -6.46 -7.33 3.45
N VAL A 164 -5.23 -7.47 2.97
CA VAL A 164 -4.01 -7.40 3.78
C VAL A 164 -3.23 -6.11 3.53
N SER A 165 -2.36 -5.76 4.49
CA SER A 165 -1.44 -4.61 4.36
C SER A 165 -0.31 -4.91 3.37
N VAL A 166 0.46 -3.87 3.04
CA VAL A 166 1.63 -3.99 2.15
C VAL A 166 2.66 -4.98 2.70
N ALA A 167 2.95 -4.94 4.01
CA ALA A 167 3.91 -5.87 4.61
C ALA A 167 3.42 -7.32 4.55
N ALA A 168 2.15 -7.57 4.87
CA ALA A 168 1.57 -8.91 4.77
C ALA A 168 1.48 -9.40 3.32
N ALA A 169 1.22 -8.51 2.36
CA ALA A 169 1.17 -8.86 0.94
C ALA A 169 2.52 -9.26 0.34
N LEU A 170 3.63 -8.97 1.01
CA LEU A 170 4.98 -9.39 0.63
C LEU A 170 5.36 -10.78 1.13
N ILE A 171 4.54 -11.41 1.98
CA ILE A 171 4.80 -12.77 2.48
C ILE A 171 4.40 -13.79 1.40
N PRO A 172 5.36 -14.55 0.85
CA PRO A 172 5.02 -15.62 -0.09
C PRO A 172 4.21 -16.71 0.58
N PHE A 173 3.22 -17.26 -0.11
CA PHE A 173 2.34 -18.34 0.40
C PHE A 173 1.65 -17.99 1.72
N LEU A 174 1.25 -16.74 1.89
CA LEU A 174 0.59 -16.25 3.10
C LEU A 174 -0.65 -17.08 3.48
N GLU A 175 -1.38 -17.56 2.49
CA GLU A 175 -2.59 -18.38 2.66
C GLU A 175 -2.35 -19.73 3.37
N HIS A 176 -1.11 -20.18 3.43
CA HIS A 176 -0.71 -21.41 4.12
C HIS A 176 -0.15 -21.17 5.52
N ASP A 177 -0.01 -19.91 5.92
CA ASP A 177 0.55 -19.54 7.22
C ASP A 177 -0.55 -19.29 8.26
N ASP A 178 -0.27 -19.64 9.51
CA ASP A 178 -1.11 -19.24 10.64
C ASP A 178 -1.01 -17.72 10.85
N ALA A 179 -2.13 -17.09 11.24
CA ALA A 179 -2.22 -15.64 11.40
C ALA A 179 -1.20 -15.10 12.44
N ASN A 180 -0.95 -15.83 13.52
CA ASN A 180 0.03 -15.43 14.54
C ASN A 180 1.45 -15.37 13.97
N ARG A 181 1.82 -16.36 13.15
CA ARG A 181 3.16 -16.40 12.52
C ARG A 181 3.28 -15.37 11.41
N ALA A 182 2.23 -15.12 10.67
CA ALA A 182 2.18 -14.04 9.67
C ALA A 182 2.32 -12.65 10.31
N LEU A 183 1.70 -12.41 11.47
CA LEU A 183 1.86 -11.20 12.26
C LEU A 183 3.33 -10.99 12.66
N MET A 184 3.95 -12.02 13.23
CA MET A 184 5.38 -11.95 13.60
C MET A 184 6.26 -11.71 12.38
N GLY A 185 6.03 -12.44 11.28
CA GLY A 185 6.77 -12.31 10.03
C GLY A 185 6.67 -10.92 9.41
N SER A 186 5.48 -10.34 9.34
CA SER A 186 5.26 -8.98 8.81
C SER A 186 5.99 -7.92 9.66
N ASN A 187 5.98 -8.07 10.98
CA ASN A 187 6.71 -7.19 11.89
C ASN A 187 8.23 -7.32 11.72
N MET A 188 8.75 -8.54 11.54
CA MET A 188 10.18 -8.78 11.35
C MET A 188 10.70 -8.28 9.99
N GLN A 189 9.90 -8.35 8.92
CA GLN A 189 10.26 -7.78 7.62
C GLN A 189 10.59 -6.29 7.71
N ARG A 190 9.90 -5.53 8.55
CA ARG A 190 10.16 -4.11 8.75
C ARG A 190 11.49 -3.80 9.47
N GLN A 191 12.05 -4.77 10.15
CA GLN A 191 13.32 -4.65 10.90
C GLN A 191 14.53 -5.08 10.08
N ALA A 192 14.35 -5.56 8.85
CA ALA A 192 15.42 -6.04 8.00
C ALA A 192 16.39 -4.89 7.67
N VAL A 193 17.68 -5.17 7.79
CA VAL A 193 18.75 -4.23 7.43
C VAL A 193 19.21 -4.49 6.00
N PRO A 194 19.36 -3.46 5.14
CA PRO A 194 19.86 -3.60 3.79
C PRO A 194 21.27 -4.23 3.77
N THR A 195 21.47 -5.17 2.87
CA THR A 195 22.77 -5.80 2.66
C THR A 195 23.69 -4.92 1.80
N LEU A 196 25.01 -5.15 1.84
CA LEU A 196 25.97 -4.41 1.01
C LEU A 196 25.71 -4.62 -0.49
N LYS A 197 25.31 -5.81 -0.88
CA LYS A 197 24.88 -6.14 -2.24
C LYS A 197 23.48 -6.70 -2.20
N CYS A 198 22.54 -5.94 -2.73
CA CYS A 198 21.14 -6.37 -2.83
C CYS A 198 20.97 -7.32 -4.01
N GLU A 199 20.24 -8.40 -3.80
CA GLU A 199 19.92 -9.39 -4.82
C GLU A 199 18.40 -9.54 -4.93
N LYS A 200 17.93 -9.91 -6.13
CA LYS A 200 16.53 -10.19 -6.35
C LYS A 200 16.14 -11.49 -5.62
N PRO A 201 15.06 -11.51 -4.83
CA PRO A 201 14.63 -12.73 -4.18
C PRO A 201 14.21 -13.79 -5.21
N LEU A 202 14.50 -15.06 -4.93
CA LEU A 202 14.12 -16.17 -5.79
C LEU A 202 12.59 -16.39 -5.80
N VAL A 203 11.94 -16.17 -4.66
CA VAL A 203 10.50 -16.26 -4.49
C VAL A 203 9.98 -14.90 -4.04
N GLY A 204 9.00 -14.37 -4.74
CA GLY A 204 8.41 -13.07 -4.46
C GLY A 204 6.93 -13.03 -4.80
N THR A 205 6.25 -11.97 -4.39
CA THR A 205 4.81 -11.78 -4.59
C THR A 205 4.48 -10.82 -5.73
N GLY A 206 5.49 -10.18 -6.33
CA GLY A 206 5.33 -9.14 -7.34
C GLY A 206 5.04 -7.74 -6.79
N MET A 207 4.90 -7.60 -5.47
CA MET A 207 4.71 -6.29 -4.81
C MET A 207 6.03 -5.54 -4.56
N GLU A 208 7.16 -6.22 -4.62
CA GLU A 208 8.47 -5.68 -4.24
C GLU A 208 8.84 -4.43 -5.04
N ARG A 209 8.62 -4.46 -6.36
CA ARG A 209 8.92 -3.32 -7.24
C ARG A 209 8.07 -2.09 -6.88
N TYR A 210 6.77 -2.29 -6.64
CA TYR A 210 5.86 -1.20 -6.30
C TYR A 210 6.20 -0.59 -4.94
N VAL A 211 6.51 -1.41 -3.96
CA VAL A 211 6.92 -0.95 -2.62
C VAL A 211 8.20 -0.13 -2.71
N ALA A 212 9.20 -0.58 -3.45
CA ALA A 212 10.45 0.15 -3.63
C ALA A 212 10.23 1.51 -4.32
N ALA A 213 9.42 1.56 -5.38
CA ALA A 213 9.12 2.79 -6.10
C ALA A 213 8.33 3.79 -5.24
N ASP A 214 7.29 3.31 -4.53
CA ASP A 214 6.39 4.16 -3.74
C ASP A 214 6.98 4.59 -2.40
N SER A 215 8.02 3.93 -1.90
CA SER A 215 8.69 4.32 -0.65
C SER A 215 9.38 5.69 -0.71
N GLY A 216 9.75 6.15 -1.92
CA GLY A 216 10.54 7.36 -2.14
C GLY A 216 12.05 7.18 -1.89
N VAL A 217 12.51 5.97 -1.57
CA VAL A 217 13.97 5.65 -1.48
C VAL A 217 14.59 5.52 -2.85
N CYS A 218 13.83 5.04 -3.84
CA CYS A 218 14.25 4.96 -5.24
C CYS A 218 13.86 6.24 -5.98
N VAL A 219 14.75 6.72 -6.83
CA VAL A 219 14.47 7.81 -7.76
C VAL A 219 13.89 7.21 -9.02
N VAL A 220 12.69 7.65 -9.41
CA VAL A 220 11.98 7.20 -10.61
C VAL A 220 11.79 8.35 -11.59
N ALA A 221 11.76 8.03 -12.88
CA ALA A 221 11.54 9.03 -13.93
C ALA A 221 10.13 9.64 -13.83
N ARG A 222 10.04 10.97 -13.85
CA ARG A 222 8.77 11.73 -13.79
C ARG A 222 8.07 11.79 -15.13
N ARG A 223 8.85 11.85 -16.22
CA ARG A 223 8.40 11.99 -17.61
C ARG A 223 9.21 11.08 -18.51
N ASP A 224 8.67 10.80 -19.69
CA ASP A 224 9.37 10.03 -20.72
C ASP A 224 10.52 10.85 -21.31
N GLY A 225 11.63 10.21 -21.60
CA GLY A 225 12.79 10.92 -22.14
C GLY A 225 13.98 10.05 -22.47
N VAL A 226 15.07 10.70 -22.77
CA VAL A 226 16.37 10.10 -23.06
C VAL A 226 17.40 10.61 -22.06
N ILE A 227 18.22 9.72 -21.54
CA ILE A 227 19.29 10.06 -20.60
C ILE A 227 20.38 10.84 -21.35
N ASP A 228 20.56 12.12 -21.00
CA ASP A 228 21.55 13.01 -21.59
C ASP A 228 22.93 12.84 -20.92
N SER A 229 22.96 12.84 -19.60
CA SER A 229 24.20 12.60 -18.84
C SER A 229 23.94 11.90 -17.52
N VAL A 230 24.92 11.13 -17.08
CA VAL A 230 24.90 10.38 -15.81
C VAL A 230 26.23 10.55 -15.12
N ASP A 231 26.18 10.97 -13.87
CA ASP A 231 27.31 10.89 -12.95
C ASP A 231 26.90 10.20 -11.63
N ALA A 232 27.83 10.03 -10.71
CA ALA A 232 27.56 9.36 -9.45
C ALA A 232 26.54 10.10 -8.57
N SER A 233 26.34 11.39 -8.76
CA SER A 233 25.53 12.27 -7.91
C SER A 233 24.23 12.72 -8.57
N ARG A 234 24.11 12.63 -9.90
CA ARG A 234 22.93 13.08 -10.62
C ARG A 234 22.71 12.38 -11.94
N ILE A 235 21.48 12.40 -12.40
CA ILE A 235 21.03 11.94 -13.70
C ILE A 235 20.30 13.10 -14.37
N VAL A 236 20.66 13.39 -15.62
CA VAL A 236 20.01 14.41 -16.44
C VAL A 236 19.22 13.72 -17.54
N VAL A 237 17.92 13.97 -17.61
CA VAL A 237 17.01 13.40 -18.59
C VAL A 237 16.53 14.52 -19.51
N ARG A 238 16.73 14.39 -20.80
CA ARG A 238 16.08 15.22 -21.81
C ARG A 238 14.70 14.66 -22.07
N VAL A 239 13.69 15.43 -21.69
CA VAL A 239 12.27 15.05 -21.81
C VAL A 239 11.84 15.07 -23.28
N ASN A 240 10.97 14.17 -23.67
CA ASN A 240 10.40 14.15 -25.01
C ASN A 240 9.54 15.40 -25.25
N ASP A 241 9.60 15.98 -26.44
CA ASP A 241 8.90 17.24 -26.78
C ASP A 241 7.38 17.18 -26.54
N LYS A 242 6.79 15.99 -26.60
CA LYS A 242 5.35 15.76 -26.34
C LYS A 242 4.94 15.92 -24.90
N ASP A 243 5.88 15.71 -23.96
CA ASP A 243 5.66 15.72 -22.52
C ASP A 243 6.14 17.00 -21.86
N VAL A 244 6.59 17.97 -22.64
CA VAL A 244 7.01 19.30 -22.19
C VAL A 244 5.82 20.25 -22.23
N GLY A 245 5.36 20.70 -21.05
CA GLY A 245 4.34 21.76 -20.94
C GLY A 245 4.89 23.13 -21.37
N ARG A 246 4.00 24.08 -21.70
CA ARG A 246 4.37 25.44 -22.20
C ARG A 246 5.32 26.21 -21.29
N ASP A 247 5.25 25.97 -19.98
CA ASP A 247 6.04 26.66 -18.95
C ASP A 247 7.02 25.73 -18.23
N GLU A 248 7.26 24.53 -18.75
CA GLU A 248 8.12 23.51 -18.14
C GLU A 248 9.47 23.42 -18.84
N ALA A 249 10.52 23.13 -18.05
CA ALA A 249 11.85 22.88 -18.61
C ALA A 249 11.87 21.56 -19.41
N PRO A 250 12.57 21.53 -20.56
CA PRO A 250 12.71 20.32 -21.37
C PRO A 250 13.71 19.30 -20.77
N VAL A 251 14.19 19.55 -19.57
CA VAL A 251 15.20 18.74 -18.89
C VAL A 251 14.77 18.48 -17.46
N ASP A 252 14.82 17.23 -17.03
CA ASP A 252 14.68 16.81 -15.64
C ASP A 252 16.04 16.46 -15.04
N ILE A 253 16.34 17.02 -13.87
CA ILE A 253 17.56 16.74 -13.14
C ILE A 253 17.20 15.97 -11.86
N TYR A 254 17.76 14.80 -11.71
CA TYR A 254 17.58 13.94 -10.54
C TYR A 254 18.88 13.90 -9.74
N ASN A 255 18.87 14.45 -8.53
CA ASN A 255 19.99 14.37 -7.60
C ASN A 255 19.91 13.10 -6.79
N LEU A 256 20.99 12.33 -6.74
CA LEU A 256 21.10 11.08 -6.00
C LEU A 256 21.66 11.32 -4.59
N THR A 257 21.03 10.71 -3.61
CA THR A 257 21.49 10.76 -2.23
C THR A 257 22.74 9.88 -2.07
N LYS A 258 23.82 10.47 -1.56
CA LYS A 258 25.11 9.80 -1.42
C LYS A 258 25.52 9.69 0.04
N TYR A 259 25.70 8.45 0.51
CA TYR A 259 26.30 8.11 1.81
C TYR A 259 25.74 8.91 3.00
N THR A 260 24.44 9.10 3.04
CA THR A 260 23.77 9.76 4.17
C THR A 260 23.38 8.73 5.25
N ARG A 261 23.33 9.20 6.48
CA ARG A 261 22.86 8.39 7.61
C ARG A 261 21.35 8.39 7.67
N SER A 262 20.74 7.20 7.83
CA SER A 262 19.32 7.07 8.14
C SER A 262 19.03 7.30 9.63
N ASN A 263 17.75 7.38 10.00
CA ASN A 263 17.33 7.49 11.40
C ASN A 263 17.77 6.30 12.27
N GLN A 264 17.94 5.11 11.68
CA GLN A 264 18.39 3.89 12.33
C GLN A 264 19.89 3.61 12.14
N ASN A 265 20.68 4.61 11.81
CA ASN A 265 22.13 4.52 11.61
C ASN A 265 22.56 3.60 10.45
N THR A 266 21.71 3.39 9.47
CA THR A 266 22.06 2.70 8.23
C THR A 266 22.55 3.69 7.18
N CYS A 267 23.35 3.22 6.21
CA CYS A 267 23.85 4.04 5.11
C CYS A 267 22.84 4.06 3.96
N ILE A 268 22.43 5.26 3.55
CA ILE A 268 21.62 5.48 2.36
C ILE A 268 22.56 5.93 1.24
N ASN A 269 22.63 5.15 0.16
CA ASN A 269 23.43 5.46 -1.02
C ASN A 269 22.71 5.01 -2.29
N GLN A 270 22.27 5.98 -3.09
CA GLN A 270 21.62 5.72 -4.37
C GLN A 270 22.67 5.60 -5.48
N ARG A 271 22.49 4.63 -6.36
CA ARG A 271 23.35 4.40 -7.52
C ARG A 271 22.50 4.46 -8.80
N PRO A 272 22.99 5.12 -9.86
CA PRO A 272 22.32 5.10 -11.14
C PRO A 272 22.35 3.68 -11.74
N ILE A 273 21.22 3.25 -12.29
CA ILE A 273 21.10 1.97 -13.01
C ILE A 273 21.04 2.19 -14.52
N VAL A 274 20.89 3.43 -14.97
CA VAL A 274 20.80 3.84 -16.36
C VAL A 274 22.14 4.35 -16.89
N LYS A 275 22.30 4.35 -18.20
CA LYS A 275 23.47 4.86 -18.90
C LYS A 275 23.08 6.00 -19.82
N GLN A 276 24.05 6.81 -20.22
CA GLN A 276 23.85 7.85 -21.22
C GLN A 276 23.32 7.25 -22.53
N GLY A 277 22.26 7.84 -23.07
CA GLY A 277 21.59 7.39 -24.29
C GLY A 277 20.43 6.40 -24.07
N ASP A 278 20.24 5.91 -22.84
CA ASP A 278 19.09 5.02 -22.55
C ASP A 278 17.79 5.81 -22.67
N VAL A 279 16.74 5.14 -23.19
CA VAL A 279 15.38 5.66 -23.23
C VAL A 279 14.68 5.22 -21.94
N VAL A 280 14.05 6.17 -21.27
CA VAL A 280 13.30 5.94 -20.03
C VAL A 280 11.86 6.34 -20.20
N ALA A 281 10.95 5.57 -19.61
CA ALA A 281 9.54 5.89 -19.50
C ALA A 281 9.23 6.40 -18.09
N ARG A 282 8.11 7.09 -17.98
CA ARG A 282 7.60 7.52 -16.67
C ARG A 282 7.43 6.33 -15.72
N GLY A 283 8.06 6.41 -14.55
CA GLY A 283 8.00 5.35 -13.54
C GLY A 283 9.16 4.34 -13.58
N ASP A 284 10.12 4.48 -14.51
CA ASP A 284 11.33 3.66 -14.56
C ASP A 284 12.34 4.08 -13.49
#